data_d89678c55cacb30384b4ee7461f3f797
#
_entry.id   d89678c55cacb30384b4ee7461f3f797
#
_cell.length_a   1.000
_cell.length_b   1.000
_cell.length_c   1.000
_cell.angle_alpha   90.00
_cell.angle_beta   90.00
_cell.angle_gamma   90.00
#
_symmetry.space_group_name_H-M   'P 1'
#
loop_
_entity.id
_entity.type
_entity.pdbx_description
1 polymer ?
#
loop_
_entity_poly.entity_id
_entity_poly.type
_entity_poly.pdbx_seq_one_letter_code
_entity_poly.pdbx_strand_id
1 'polypeptide(L)'
;MTELTLELAKEILAKTTTEAHLFVHAQAVSAAMGAMAVHFGADAAAWQAVGWLHDVDYEQYPEEHLQHTEELLAPYDLDPAAVRAILSHGWGHCTDTEPLTPMEKSLFTVDELTGIIHAAARMRPLGITDLEAKSAMKKFKDKKFAAK
;
A
#
# COMPACT_ATOMS: atom_id res chain seq x y z
N MET A 1 23.16 3.29 4.32
CA MET A 1 21.69 3.12 4.43
C MET A 1 21.01 4.37 3.92
N THR A 2 20.14 4.22 2.94
CA THR A 2 19.45 5.34 2.29
C THR A 2 18.05 5.49 2.86
N GLU A 3 17.70 6.73 3.21
CA GLU A 3 16.33 7.05 3.63
C GLU A 3 15.39 6.94 2.43
N LEU A 4 14.27 6.24 2.60
CA LEU A 4 13.24 6.16 1.57
C LEU A 4 12.37 7.42 1.63
N THR A 5 12.58 8.31 0.66
CA THR A 5 11.74 9.50 0.47
C THR A 5 10.61 9.20 -0.51
N LEU A 6 9.58 10.02 -0.51
CA LEU A 6 8.47 9.87 -1.47
C LEU A 6 8.96 10.04 -2.93
N GLU A 7 9.87 10.96 -3.17
CA GLU A 7 10.47 11.15 -4.49
C GLU A 7 11.20 9.90 -4.96
N LEU A 8 12.03 9.32 -4.08
CA LEU A 8 12.75 8.09 -4.40
C LEU A 8 11.80 6.92 -4.63
N ALA A 9 10.75 6.81 -3.81
CA ALA A 9 9.73 5.78 -3.99
C ALA A 9 9.07 5.88 -5.37
N LYS A 10 8.75 7.09 -5.81
CA LYS A 10 8.17 7.34 -7.13
C LYS A 10 9.13 6.98 -8.25
N GLU A 11 10.41 7.32 -8.12
CA GLU A 11 11.44 6.96 -9.09
C GLU A 11 11.60 5.45 -9.21
N ILE A 12 11.64 4.75 -8.09
CA ILE A 12 11.79 3.29 -8.09
C ILE A 12 10.57 2.64 -8.73
N LEU A 13 9.36 3.01 -8.33
CA LEU A 13 8.15 2.42 -8.88
C LEU A 13 8.02 2.64 -10.38
N ALA A 14 8.44 3.80 -10.88
CA ALA A 14 8.42 4.10 -12.31
C ALA A 14 9.30 3.17 -13.13
N LYS A 15 10.30 2.53 -12.53
CA LYS A 15 11.17 1.56 -13.20
C LYS A 15 10.59 0.16 -13.27
N THR A 16 9.66 -0.17 -12.40
CA THR A 16 9.09 -1.53 -12.28
C THR A 16 7.65 -1.62 -12.74
N THR A 17 6.97 -0.48 -12.88
CA THR A 17 5.52 -0.42 -13.06
C THR A 17 5.18 0.57 -14.17
N THR A 18 4.27 0.17 -15.07
CA THR A 18 3.81 0.98 -16.20
C THR A 18 2.29 1.17 -16.22
N GLU A 19 1.53 0.28 -15.58
CA GLU A 19 0.08 0.30 -15.65
C GLU A 19 -0.55 1.37 -14.76
N ALA A 20 -1.42 2.19 -15.36
CA ALA A 20 -2.02 3.35 -14.69
C ALA A 20 -2.76 2.97 -13.39
N HIS A 21 -3.51 1.85 -13.39
CA HIS A 21 -4.28 1.45 -12.21
C HIS A 21 -3.40 1.11 -11.00
N LEU A 22 -2.17 0.65 -11.23
CA LEU A 22 -1.22 0.36 -10.16
C LEU A 22 -0.66 1.64 -9.54
N PHE A 23 -0.48 2.71 -10.34
CA PHE A 23 -0.12 4.01 -9.80
C PHE A 23 -1.27 4.64 -9.01
N VAL A 24 -2.50 4.47 -9.45
CA VAL A 24 -3.69 4.93 -8.70
C VAL A 24 -3.75 4.23 -7.34
N HIS A 25 -3.53 2.92 -7.31
CA HIS A 25 -3.48 2.15 -6.06
C HIS A 25 -2.33 2.62 -5.15
N ALA A 26 -1.14 2.80 -5.71
CA ALA A 26 0.02 3.32 -4.96
C ALA A 26 -0.29 4.68 -4.34
N GLN A 27 -0.90 5.58 -5.10
CA GLN A 27 -1.29 6.91 -4.62
C GLN A 27 -2.33 6.81 -3.49
N ALA A 28 -3.33 5.94 -3.64
CA ALA A 28 -4.37 5.76 -2.63
C ALA A 28 -3.80 5.22 -1.31
N VAL A 29 -2.95 4.19 -1.39
CA VAL A 29 -2.30 3.62 -0.20
C VAL A 29 -1.35 4.64 0.43
N SER A 30 -0.59 5.38 -0.38
CA SER A 30 0.29 6.46 0.11
C SER A 30 -0.50 7.52 0.89
N ALA A 31 -1.62 7.98 0.34
CA ALA A 31 -2.47 8.99 1.00
C ALA A 31 -3.02 8.45 2.34
N ALA A 32 -3.51 7.22 2.35
CA ALA A 32 -4.02 6.58 3.57
C ALA A 32 -2.92 6.41 4.62
N MET A 33 -1.72 6.03 4.20
CA MET A 33 -0.56 5.92 5.10
C MET A 33 -0.17 7.26 5.70
N GLY A 34 -0.23 8.35 4.92
CA GLY A 34 0.00 9.70 5.44
C GLY A 34 -1.00 10.08 6.53
N ALA A 35 -2.27 9.77 6.33
CA ALA A 35 -3.32 10.01 7.33
C ALA A 35 -3.09 9.19 8.60
N MET A 36 -2.71 7.92 8.46
CA MET A 36 -2.40 7.06 9.60
C MET A 36 -1.18 7.57 10.37
N ALA A 37 -0.16 8.04 9.66
CA ALA A 37 1.03 8.63 10.31
C ALA A 37 0.66 9.82 11.18
N VAL A 38 -0.19 10.72 10.69
CA VAL A 38 -0.70 11.85 11.46
C VAL A 38 -1.42 11.36 12.73
N HIS A 39 -2.26 10.36 12.61
CA HIS A 39 -2.98 9.76 13.73
C HIS A 39 -2.04 9.23 14.81
N PHE A 40 -0.92 8.61 14.41
CA PHE A 40 0.07 8.06 15.36
C PHE A 40 1.16 9.05 15.75
N GLY A 41 1.11 10.29 15.27
CA GLY A 41 2.17 11.27 15.53
C GLY A 41 3.51 10.92 14.89
N ALA A 42 3.49 10.20 13.76
CA ALA A 42 4.67 9.73 13.05
C ALA A 42 4.97 10.61 11.82
N ASP A 43 6.08 10.31 11.14
CA ASP A 43 6.50 11.02 9.93
C ASP A 43 5.62 10.63 8.73
N ALA A 44 4.73 11.51 8.33
CA ALA A 44 3.81 11.27 7.22
C ALA A 44 4.55 11.01 5.90
N ALA A 45 5.63 11.76 5.62
CA ALA A 45 6.39 11.59 4.39
C ALA A 45 7.02 10.20 4.28
N ALA A 46 7.58 9.70 5.39
CA ALA A 46 8.17 8.37 5.44
C ALA A 46 7.11 7.28 5.22
N TRP A 47 5.95 7.41 5.86
CA TRP A 47 4.87 6.44 5.72
C TRP A 47 4.25 6.47 4.31
N GLN A 48 4.14 7.65 3.72
CA GLN A 48 3.66 7.79 2.33
C GLN A 48 4.61 7.13 1.34
N ALA A 49 5.92 7.25 1.57
CA ALA A 49 6.93 6.62 0.72
C ALA A 49 6.80 5.08 0.73
N VAL A 50 6.62 4.50 1.91
CA VAL A 50 6.39 3.06 2.06
C VAL A 50 5.09 2.65 1.35
N GLY A 51 4.03 3.41 1.54
CA GLY A 51 2.74 3.15 0.87
C GLY A 51 2.84 3.21 -0.64
N TRP A 52 3.60 4.17 -1.19
CA TRP A 52 3.80 4.29 -2.62
C TRP A 52 4.52 3.08 -3.21
N LEU A 53 5.47 2.52 -2.47
CA LEU A 53 6.38 1.48 -2.95
C LEU A 53 5.95 0.05 -2.60
N HIS A 54 4.86 -0.12 -1.85
CA HIS A 54 4.52 -1.44 -1.28
C HIS A 54 4.32 -2.55 -2.32
N ASP A 55 3.87 -2.22 -3.51
CA ASP A 55 3.63 -3.18 -4.61
C ASP A 55 4.72 -3.12 -5.68
N VAL A 56 5.95 -2.81 -5.32
CA VAL A 56 7.06 -2.59 -6.27
C VAL A 56 7.29 -3.76 -7.22
N ASP A 57 7.03 -4.98 -6.79
CA ASP A 57 7.26 -6.19 -7.61
C ASP A 57 5.98 -6.75 -8.26
N TYR A 58 4.83 -6.16 -7.97
CA TYR A 58 3.54 -6.76 -8.35
C TYR A 58 3.35 -6.89 -9.87
N GLU A 59 3.66 -5.84 -10.65
CA GLU A 59 3.44 -5.87 -12.10
C GLU A 59 4.33 -6.91 -12.78
N GLN A 60 5.60 -6.99 -12.37
CA GLN A 60 6.56 -7.91 -12.96
C GLN A 60 6.38 -9.35 -12.48
N TYR A 61 5.95 -9.54 -11.25
CA TYR A 61 5.86 -10.85 -10.58
C TYR A 61 4.53 -11.03 -9.85
N PRO A 62 3.38 -10.97 -10.57
CA PRO A 62 2.07 -11.03 -9.89
C PRO A 62 1.82 -12.37 -9.16
N GLU A 63 2.38 -13.46 -9.66
CA GLU A 63 2.25 -14.78 -9.03
C GLU A 63 3.28 -15.03 -7.93
N GLU A 64 4.27 -14.15 -7.81
CA GLU A 64 5.35 -14.23 -6.83
C GLU A 64 5.46 -12.91 -6.05
N HIS A 65 4.32 -12.28 -5.77
CA HIS A 65 4.26 -11.00 -5.07
C HIS A 65 5.04 -11.04 -3.76
N LEU A 66 5.87 -10.04 -3.53
CA LEU A 66 6.78 -9.87 -2.39
C LEU A 66 7.96 -10.85 -2.34
N GLN A 67 8.08 -11.76 -3.29
CA GLN A 67 9.25 -12.66 -3.37
C GLN A 67 10.46 -11.99 -4.02
N HIS A 68 10.24 -10.92 -4.79
CA HIS A 68 11.28 -10.18 -5.51
C HIS A 68 11.52 -8.77 -4.98
N THR A 69 10.80 -8.37 -3.93
CA THR A 69 10.90 -7.03 -3.35
C THR A 69 12.33 -6.72 -2.89
N GLU A 70 12.94 -7.60 -2.12
CA GLU A 70 14.30 -7.38 -1.61
C GLU A 70 15.32 -7.28 -2.75
N GLU A 71 15.20 -8.12 -3.76
CA GLU A 71 16.07 -8.10 -4.95
C GLU A 71 15.96 -6.78 -5.70
N LEU A 72 14.73 -6.32 -5.94
CA LEU A 72 14.49 -5.07 -6.66
C LEU A 72 14.95 -3.84 -5.88
N LEU A 73 14.90 -3.90 -4.56
CA LEU A 73 15.27 -2.77 -3.70
C LEU A 73 16.75 -2.79 -3.27
N ALA A 74 17.43 -3.92 -3.42
CA ALA A 74 18.81 -4.08 -3.00
C ALA A 74 19.77 -2.98 -3.52
N PRO A 75 19.70 -2.56 -4.80
CA PRO A 75 20.59 -1.53 -5.32
C PRO A 75 20.50 -0.17 -4.62
N TYR A 76 19.40 0.09 -3.94
CA TYR A 76 19.14 1.39 -3.29
C TYR A 76 19.58 1.44 -1.84
N ASP A 77 19.96 0.32 -1.24
CA ASP A 77 20.40 0.22 0.16
C ASP A 77 19.46 0.96 1.12
N LEU A 78 18.15 0.69 1.01
CA LEU A 78 17.12 1.37 1.80
C LEU A 78 17.17 0.97 3.28
N ASP A 79 16.58 1.83 4.12
CA ASP A 79 16.37 1.53 5.53
C ASP A 79 15.66 0.18 5.67
N PRO A 80 16.24 -0.78 6.41
CA PRO A 80 15.63 -2.09 6.61
C PRO A 80 14.21 -2.04 7.19
N ALA A 81 13.90 -1.01 7.99
CA ALA A 81 12.55 -0.85 8.54
C ALA A 81 11.51 -0.58 7.45
N ALA A 82 11.88 0.18 6.40
CA ALA A 82 11.01 0.42 5.26
C ALA A 82 10.77 -0.85 4.45
N VAL A 83 11.82 -1.61 4.18
CA VAL A 83 11.72 -2.88 3.45
C VAL A 83 10.87 -3.89 4.23
N ARG A 84 11.09 -4.00 5.55
CA ARG A 84 10.30 -4.88 6.40
C ARG A 84 8.83 -4.51 6.38
N ALA A 85 8.51 -3.22 6.43
CA ALA A 85 7.13 -2.76 6.37
C ALA A 85 6.45 -3.20 5.06
N ILE A 86 7.15 -3.07 3.94
CA ILE A 86 6.63 -3.53 2.65
C ILE A 86 6.35 -5.03 2.68
N LEU A 87 7.29 -5.84 3.15
CA LEU A 87 7.10 -7.29 3.22
C LEU A 87 5.96 -7.70 4.14
N SER A 88 5.74 -6.95 5.22
CA SER A 88 4.72 -7.27 6.22
C SER A 88 3.29 -7.17 5.70
N HIS A 89 3.04 -6.43 4.61
CA HIS A 89 1.67 -6.32 4.10
C HIS A 89 1.16 -7.61 3.45
N GLY A 90 2.04 -8.53 3.11
CA GLY A 90 1.67 -9.84 2.58
C GLY A 90 1.61 -10.97 3.63
N TRP A 91 1.69 -10.62 4.90
CA TRP A 91 1.71 -11.61 5.97
C TRP A 91 0.52 -12.58 5.89
N GLY A 92 0.84 -13.86 5.98
CA GLY A 92 -0.17 -14.93 5.91
C GLY A 92 -0.56 -15.35 4.49
N HIS A 93 -0.16 -14.58 3.47
CA HIS A 93 -0.44 -14.90 2.07
C HIS A 93 0.83 -15.05 1.24
N CYS A 94 1.71 -14.05 1.30
CA CYS A 94 2.92 -13.98 0.49
C CYS A 94 4.19 -14.06 1.30
N THR A 95 4.16 -13.68 2.57
CA THR A 95 5.31 -13.65 3.47
C THR A 95 4.96 -14.16 4.85
N ASP A 96 6.01 -14.49 5.63
CA ASP A 96 5.89 -14.81 7.05
C ASP A 96 6.27 -13.61 7.93
N THR A 97 6.37 -12.41 7.36
CA THR A 97 6.73 -11.19 8.07
C THR A 97 5.51 -10.59 8.75
N GLU A 98 5.35 -10.85 10.04
CA GLU A 98 4.21 -10.36 10.82
C GLU A 98 4.30 -8.85 11.02
N PRO A 99 3.20 -8.09 10.76
CA PRO A 99 3.19 -6.65 11.08
C PRO A 99 3.19 -6.44 12.59
N LEU A 100 4.21 -5.74 13.09
CA LEU A 100 4.42 -5.52 14.51
C LEU A 100 4.34 -4.04 14.91
N THR A 101 4.87 -3.15 14.06
CA THR A 101 4.89 -1.71 14.33
C THR A 101 3.58 -1.05 13.89
N PRO A 102 3.26 0.16 14.40
CA PRO A 102 2.11 0.91 13.91
C PRO A 102 2.13 1.13 12.40
N MET A 103 3.29 1.41 11.81
CA MET A 103 3.43 1.58 10.35
C MET A 103 3.10 0.29 9.61
N GLU A 104 3.62 -0.83 10.06
CA GLU A 104 3.38 -2.13 9.44
C GLU A 104 1.91 -2.55 9.53
N LYS A 105 1.31 -2.39 10.71
CA LYS A 105 -0.12 -2.69 10.92
C LYS A 105 -1.01 -1.78 10.09
N SER A 106 -0.63 -0.52 9.94
CA SER A 106 -1.37 0.43 9.12
C SER A 106 -1.33 0.03 7.65
N LEU A 107 -0.16 -0.31 7.11
CA LEU A 107 -0.04 -0.74 5.72
C LEU A 107 -0.84 -2.03 5.46
N PHE A 108 -0.73 -3.01 6.34
CA PHE A 108 -1.49 -4.26 6.25
C PHE A 108 -2.99 -4.02 6.18
N THR A 109 -3.48 -3.02 6.94
CA THR A 109 -4.90 -2.69 7.01
C THR A 109 -5.36 -1.84 5.83
N VAL A 110 -4.63 -0.76 5.49
CA VAL A 110 -5.10 0.19 4.48
C VAL A 110 -4.96 -0.34 3.06
N ASP A 111 -4.08 -1.29 2.80
CA ASP A 111 -3.94 -1.89 1.47
C ASP A 111 -5.28 -2.50 1.01
N GLU A 112 -5.91 -3.33 1.83
CA GLU A 112 -7.23 -3.88 1.51
C GLU A 112 -8.34 -2.84 1.60
N LEU A 113 -8.28 -1.97 2.61
CA LEU A 113 -9.30 -0.94 2.82
C LEU A 113 -9.39 0.02 1.63
N THR A 114 -8.27 0.45 1.07
CA THR A 114 -8.29 1.32 -0.12
C THR A 114 -8.91 0.63 -1.32
N GLY A 115 -8.71 -0.67 -1.49
CA GLY A 115 -9.35 -1.47 -2.53
C GLY A 115 -10.87 -1.50 -2.36
N ILE A 116 -11.34 -1.69 -1.14
CA ILE A 116 -12.77 -1.71 -0.81
C ILE A 116 -13.39 -0.32 -1.04
N ILE A 117 -12.71 0.74 -0.63
CA ILE A 117 -13.17 2.12 -0.85
C ILE A 117 -13.28 2.41 -2.34
N HIS A 118 -12.27 2.04 -3.12
CA HIS A 118 -12.28 2.22 -4.57
C HIS A 118 -13.45 1.48 -5.22
N ALA A 119 -13.65 0.22 -4.87
CA ALA A 119 -14.76 -0.59 -5.40
C ALA A 119 -16.11 -0.02 -4.99
N ALA A 120 -16.26 0.44 -3.75
CA ALA A 120 -17.48 1.06 -3.26
C ALA A 120 -17.76 2.38 -3.99
N ALA A 121 -16.74 3.20 -4.22
CA ALA A 121 -16.85 4.48 -4.92
C ALA A 121 -17.35 4.28 -6.36
N ARG A 122 -16.91 3.22 -7.03
CA ARG A 122 -17.35 2.92 -8.42
C ARG A 122 -18.84 2.60 -8.51
N MET A 123 -19.48 2.24 -7.40
CA MET A 123 -20.92 1.97 -7.34
C MET A 123 -21.74 3.22 -7.07
N ARG A 124 -21.11 4.36 -6.82
CA ARG A 124 -21.79 5.62 -6.53
C ARG A 124 -21.90 6.48 -7.79
N PRO A 125 -23.01 7.24 -7.97
CA PRO A 125 -23.18 8.09 -9.14
C PRO A 125 -22.09 9.14 -9.33
N LEU A 126 -21.54 9.68 -8.24
CA LEU A 126 -20.50 10.71 -8.24
C LEU A 126 -19.14 10.17 -7.77
N GLY A 127 -18.97 8.84 -7.75
CA GLY A 127 -17.73 8.21 -7.33
C GLY A 127 -17.41 8.45 -5.87
N ILE A 128 -16.14 8.78 -5.57
CA ILE A 128 -15.69 9.00 -4.19
C ILE A 128 -16.35 10.22 -3.55
N THR A 129 -16.79 11.19 -4.34
CA THR A 129 -17.33 12.45 -3.81
C THR A 129 -18.65 12.28 -3.07
N ASP A 130 -19.45 11.25 -3.39
CA ASP A 130 -20.71 10.97 -2.69
C ASP A 130 -20.66 9.69 -1.84
N LEU A 131 -19.48 9.11 -1.67
CA LEU A 131 -19.28 7.94 -0.82
C LEU A 131 -19.14 8.35 0.64
N GLU A 132 -19.98 7.80 1.50
CA GLU A 132 -19.93 8.02 2.95
C GLU A 132 -19.16 6.88 3.62
N ALA A 133 -18.48 7.18 4.72
CA ALA A 133 -17.75 6.18 5.52
C ALA A 133 -18.66 5.02 5.95
N LYS A 134 -19.89 5.30 6.32
CA LYS A 134 -20.91 4.32 6.69
C LYS A 134 -21.18 3.31 5.57
N SER A 135 -21.26 3.78 4.31
CA SER A 135 -21.46 2.92 3.14
C SER A 135 -20.23 2.05 2.87
N ALA A 136 -19.03 2.61 2.99
CA ALA A 136 -17.79 1.86 2.85
C ALA A 136 -17.65 0.78 3.93
N MET A 137 -18.01 1.08 5.18
CA MET A 137 -18.00 0.10 6.28
C MET A 137 -18.97 -1.05 6.03
N LYS A 138 -20.14 -0.77 5.47
CA LYS A 138 -21.11 -1.81 5.11
C LYS A 138 -20.50 -2.75 4.07
N LYS A 139 -19.80 -2.22 3.07
CA LYS A 139 -19.12 -3.04 2.05
C LYS A 139 -17.97 -3.82 2.63
N PHE A 140 -17.22 -3.24 3.56
CA PHE A 140 -16.14 -3.93 4.27
C PHE A 140 -16.64 -5.19 4.99
N LYS A 141 -17.84 -5.13 5.56
CA LYS A 141 -18.46 -6.27 6.27
C LYS A 141 -19.05 -7.32 5.34
N ASP A 142 -19.21 -7.02 4.06
CA ASP A 142 -19.74 -7.97 3.06
C ASP A 142 -18.61 -8.85 2.55
N LYS A 143 -18.64 -10.13 2.94
CA LYS A 143 -17.58 -11.09 2.61
C LYS A 143 -17.38 -11.34 1.11
N LYS A 144 -18.37 -11.00 0.29
CA LYS A 144 -18.33 -11.22 -1.16
C LYS A 144 -17.92 -9.97 -1.93
N PHE A 145 -17.97 -8.80 -1.29
CA PHE A 145 -17.69 -7.54 -1.95
C PHE A 145 -16.17 -7.39 -2.13
N ALA A 146 -15.73 -7.10 -3.36
CA ALA A 146 -14.32 -6.95 -3.73
C ALA A 146 -13.45 -8.16 -3.35
N ALA A 147 -14.03 -9.35 -3.29
CA ALA A 147 -13.30 -10.58 -3.03
C ALA A 147 -12.27 -10.84 -4.14
N LYS A 148 -11.05 -11.27 -3.75
CA LYS A 148 -9.98 -11.61 -4.67
C LYS A 148 -10.03 -13.09 -5.06
#